data_6b864564e16bc021a9852330d7181116
#
_entry.id   6b864564e16bc021a9852330d7181116
#
_cell.length_a   1.000
_cell.length_b   1.000
_cell.length_c   1.000
_cell.angle_alpha   90.00
_cell.angle_beta   90.00
_cell.angle_gamma   90.00
#
_symmetry.space_group_name_H-M   'P 1'
#
loop_
_entity.id
_entity.type
_entity.pdbx_description
1 polymer ?
#
loop_
_entity_poly.entity_id
_entity_poly.type
_entity_poly.pdbx_seq_one_letter_code
_entity_poly.pdbx_strand_id
1 'polypeptide(L)'
;MLPTELLRVRISGKMNQIRLIFYDYEKNNELSLPSKIIKMFEEMAKKKLPKANIDENLSKIEAKYTDYKLVRGICQLLEQRCVYESPSKTFSDSRNNNTINATYLRRKIFEESSRIGYPVTEDERKRILQKVALKNNLTIDELELAMWNDLDKNKYLKNFDSLSPLQLVVWYNISILQTLLLNCVKLEFSVYGGFNWKKILRKIKQLGLMYFLYHESNLDSEPINQTKNEDMVLNGKKNKRVICTVDGPLSILRLTDRYGLAMAKLIPLIIFTENWSIDAVILRKSISGIKKSYRFQLSNKDEDLPLFDASSIHLESEPNSEPNVSLNKYGVDSFDSNVEKKFMDKFLKFSTGWKLTREPDPLILSDGKAFIADFAFEKYGIKVYLEIVGFWTKDYLKRKLEKIKDLLTMNSGTSLGTDLLIAANMDNYISENGDKIMVDSIFSKLIAGKHLILYKKDQIPFGPIIKYLKDIDSKFINDISINSHDMISKELETQIRENENKVIFLKEISDKHNIPVESVLKIIRNLQLINDNATKVRTNRLKEFLLVDNYIISNDKINELLPELDKIRKLGDAIKFLGENNIPEECITLLIPKMGFEIVWNGIDSNNAIIQRQLIKG
;
A
#
# COMPACT_ATOMS: atom_id res chain seq x y z
N MET A 1 -16.07 12.29 10.93
CA MET A 1 -15.38 12.62 12.19
C MET A 1 -15.93 13.90 12.74
N LEU A 2 -15.86 14.09 14.05
CA LEU A 2 -16.41 15.25 14.76
C LEU A 2 -15.30 16.26 15.11
N PRO A 3 -15.62 17.54 15.30
CA PRO A 3 -14.70 18.50 15.91
C PRO A 3 -14.30 18.08 17.33
N THR A 4 -13.08 18.40 17.72
CA THR A 4 -12.53 18.04 19.05
C THR A 4 -13.35 18.64 20.21
N GLU A 5 -14.01 19.78 19.99
CA GLU A 5 -14.87 20.47 20.97
C GLU A 5 -16.11 19.65 21.34
N LEU A 6 -16.59 18.82 20.41
CA LEU A 6 -17.76 17.96 20.60
C LEU A 6 -17.41 16.61 21.24
N LEU A 7 -16.14 16.35 21.54
CA LEU A 7 -15.76 15.15 22.28
C LEU A 7 -16.36 15.12 23.68
N ARG A 8 -17.00 13.99 23.99
CA ARG A 8 -17.50 13.66 25.32
C ARG A 8 -16.51 12.77 26.03
N VAL A 9 -15.77 13.30 26.98
CA VAL A 9 -14.72 12.60 27.71
C VAL A 9 -14.78 12.83 29.20
N ARG A 10 -14.39 11.81 29.96
CA ARG A 10 -14.12 11.90 31.40
C ARG A 10 -12.63 11.74 31.62
N ILE A 11 -12.03 12.66 32.38
CA ILE A 11 -10.60 12.67 32.68
C ILE A 11 -10.42 12.39 34.16
N SER A 12 -9.58 11.38 34.48
CA SER A 12 -9.10 11.10 35.83
C SER A 12 -7.72 11.72 36.02
N GLY A 13 -7.65 12.80 36.78
CA GLY A 13 -6.37 13.50 37.02
C GLY A 13 -5.39 12.68 37.87
N LYS A 14 -5.88 11.84 38.82
CA LYS A 14 -5.06 11.00 39.67
C LYS A 14 -4.37 9.85 38.89
N MET A 15 -5.06 9.29 37.91
CA MET A 15 -4.55 8.15 37.12
C MET A 15 -3.99 8.56 35.75
N ASN A 16 -4.05 9.84 35.39
CA ASN A 16 -3.72 10.30 34.02
C ASN A 16 -4.44 9.50 32.92
N GLN A 17 -5.70 9.13 33.17
CA GLN A 17 -6.52 8.38 32.25
C GLN A 17 -7.61 9.27 31.64
N ILE A 18 -7.94 8.96 30.38
CA ILE A 18 -9.06 9.55 29.65
C ILE A 18 -10.00 8.43 29.19
N ARG A 19 -11.30 8.63 29.36
CA ARG A 19 -12.33 7.70 28.90
C ARG A 19 -13.33 8.44 28.02
N LEU A 20 -13.82 7.78 26.96
CA LEU A 20 -14.93 8.28 26.15
C LEU A 20 -16.27 8.02 26.86
N ILE A 21 -17.21 8.95 26.67
CA ILE A 21 -18.59 8.77 27.08
C ILE A 21 -19.36 8.43 25.80
N PHE A 22 -19.54 7.13 25.55
CA PHE A 22 -20.31 6.64 24.42
C PHE A 22 -21.80 6.92 24.59
N TYR A 23 -22.55 6.85 23.52
CA TYR A 23 -24.00 6.80 23.55
C TYR A 23 -24.42 5.33 23.68
N ASP A 24 -24.94 4.99 24.86
CA ASP A 24 -25.40 3.65 25.19
C ASP A 24 -26.92 3.58 25.04
N TYR A 25 -27.38 2.99 23.95
CA TYR A 25 -28.82 2.89 23.68
C TYR A 25 -29.49 1.77 24.49
N GLU A 26 -28.75 0.75 24.97
CA GLU A 26 -29.28 -0.36 25.76
C GLU A 26 -29.60 0.07 27.18
N LYS A 27 -28.71 0.83 27.82
CA LYS A 27 -28.94 1.37 29.17
C LYS A 27 -30.09 2.36 29.23
N ASN A 28 -30.30 3.13 28.18
CA ASN A 28 -31.29 4.19 28.16
C ASN A 28 -32.61 3.80 27.49
N ASN A 29 -32.65 2.63 26.82
CA ASN A 29 -33.75 2.18 25.94
C ASN A 29 -34.25 3.29 24.98
N GLU A 30 -33.39 4.25 24.62
CA GLU A 30 -33.77 5.50 23.97
C GLU A 30 -33.04 5.71 22.64
N LEU A 31 -33.58 5.18 21.57
CA LEU A 31 -33.32 5.68 20.23
C LEU A 31 -34.13 6.94 19.89
N SER A 32 -34.78 7.56 20.91
CA SER A 32 -35.71 8.65 20.71
C SER A 32 -35.00 9.94 20.20
N LEU A 33 -33.81 10.25 20.74
CA LEU A 33 -33.05 11.43 20.29
C LEU A 33 -32.52 11.26 18.84
N PRO A 34 -31.83 10.16 18.48
CA PRO A 34 -31.43 9.93 17.09
C PRO A 34 -32.62 9.96 16.13
N SER A 35 -33.74 9.33 16.48
CA SER A 35 -34.95 9.29 15.66
C SER A 35 -35.56 10.69 15.45
N LYS A 36 -35.57 11.54 16.50
CA LYS A 36 -36.06 12.91 16.37
C LYS A 36 -35.20 13.74 15.44
N ILE A 37 -33.88 13.62 15.54
CA ILE A 37 -32.97 14.41 14.69
C ILE A 37 -33.07 13.91 13.24
N ILE A 38 -33.12 12.59 12.98
CA ILE A 38 -33.32 12.03 11.63
C ILE A 38 -34.62 12.58 11.02
N LYS A 39 -35.75 12.49 11.74
CA LYS A 39 -37.04 13.00 11.26
C LYS A 39 -36.99 14.48 10.94
N MET A 40 -36.28 15.27 11.74
CA MET A 40 -36.07 16.70 11.47
C MET A 40 -35.39 16.90 10.09
N PHE A 41 -34.32 16.16 9.77
CA PHE A 41 -33.64 16.27 8.48
C PHE A 41 -34.49 15.75 7.31
N GLU A 42 -35.26 14.67 7.51
CA GLU A 42 -36.21 14.15 6.52
C GLU A 42 -37.30 15.17 6.19
N GLU A 43 -37.89 15.81 7.20
CA GLU A 43 -38.88 16.86 7.01
C GLU A 43 -38.30 18.09 6.31
N MET A 44 -37.08 18.47 6.67
CA MET A 44 -36.38 19.58 6.02
C MET A 44 -36.10 19.30 4.55
N ALA A 45 -35.66 18.10 4.24
CA ALA A 45 -35.44 17.67 2.84
C ALA A 45 -36.75 17.64 2.04
N LYS A 46 -37.84 17.11 2.65
CA LYS A 46 -39.15 17.06 2.02
C LYS A 46 -39.73 18.44 1.74
N LYS A 47 -39.57 19.38 2.70
CA LYS A 47 -40.08 20.76 2.60
C LYS A 47 -39.09 21.72 1.93
N LYS A 48 -37.89 21.26 1.54
CA LYS A 48 -36.78 22.07 0.99
C LYS A 48 -36.51 23.31 1.86
N LEU A 49 -36.35 23.12 3.17
CA LEU A 49 -36.11 24.22 4.08
C LEU A 49 -34.66 24.71 4.03
N PRO A 50 -34.40 26.00 4.30
CA PRO A 50 -33.08 26.58 4.38
C PRO A 50 -32.25 25.97 5.51
N LYS A 51 -30.93 25.95 5.34
CA LYS A 51 -30.00 25.46 6.36
C LYS A 51 -30.11 26.21 7.69
N ALA A 52 -30.46 27.49 7.66
CA ALA A 52 -30.73 28.27 8.87
C ALA A 52 -31.77 27.63 9.82
N ASN A 53 -32.74 26.90 9.29
CA ASN A 53 -33.74 26.20 10.08
C ASN A 53 -33.16 25.03 10.89
N ILE A 54 -31.96 24.49 10.52
CA ILE A 54 -31.29 23.48 11.31
C ILE A 54 -30.94 24.03 12.68
N ASP A 55 -30.28 25.19 12.74
CA ASP A 55 -29.83 25.79 13.99
C ASP A 55 -31.03 26.15 14.90
N GLU A 56 -32.14 26.65 14.32
CA GLU A 56 -33.35 26.97 15.08
C GLU A 56 -34.00 25.70 15.67
N ASN A 57 -34.16 24.64 14.86
CA ASN A 57 -34.77 23.40 15.32
C ASN A 57 -33.84 22.65 16.29
N LEU A 58 -32.54 22.73 16.08
CA LEU A 58 -31.53 22.14 16.95
C LEU A 58 -31.58 22.80 18.34
N SER A 59 -31.69 24.12 18.42
CA SER A 59 -31.82 24.84 19.69
C SER A 59 -33.04 24.39 20.49
N LYS A 60 -34.16 24.09 19.83
CA LYS A 60 -35.37 23.54 20.46
C LYS A 60 -35.15 22.12 21.03
N ILE A 61 -34.31 21.33 20.35
CA ILE A 61 -33.93 19.99 20.82
C ILE A 61 -32.93 20.12 21.98
N GLU A 62 -31.89 20.93 21.85
CA GLU A 62 -30.88 21.20 22.89
C GLU A 62 -31.53 21.65 24.21
N ALA A 63 -32.56 22.47 24.16
CA ALA A 63 -33.30 22.91 25.36
C ALA A 63 -33.92 21.73 26.16
N LYS A 64 -34.17 20.60 25.53
CA LYS A 64 -34.74 19.40 26.18
C LYS A 64 -33.68 18.38 26.64
N TYR A 65 -32.48 18.47 26.14
CA TYR A 65 -31.38 17.56 26.46
C TYR A 65 -30.21 18.32 27.07
N THR A 66 -29.73 17.87 28.22
CA THR A 66 -28.64 18.53 28.96
C THR A 66 -27.27 18.42 28.27
N ASP A 67 -27.12 17.47 27.37
CA ASP A 67 -25.84 17.21 26.68
C ASP A 67 -25.86 17.77 25.25
N TYR A 68 -25.56 19.06 25.14
CA TYR A 68 -25.48 19.72 23.83
C TYR A 68 -24.43 19.13 22.90
N LYS A 69 -23.32 18.57 23.44
CA LYS A 69 -22.26 17.97 22.64
C LYS A 69 -22.74 16.72 21.91
N LEU A 70 -23.58 15.92 22.57
CA LEU A 70 -24.22 14.78 21.95
C LEU A 70 -25.15 15.21 20.82
N VAL A 71 -26.05 16.14 21.10
CA VAL A 71 -27.04 16.60 20.12
C VAL A 71 -26.35 17.19 18.88
N ARG A 72 -25.40 18.09 19.09
CA ARG A 72 -24.62 18.68 17.97
C ARG A 72 -23.75 17.68 17.24
N GLY A 73 -23.14 16.74 17.96
CA GLY A 73 -22.33 15.70 17.35
C GLY A 73 -23.15 14.81 16.40
N ILE A 74 -24.33 14.37 16.84
CA ILE A 74 -25.26 13.60 16.00
C ILE A 74 -25.73 14.42 14.79
N CYS A 75 -26.11 15.68 15.02
CA CYS A 75 -26.54 16.58 13.95
C CYS A 75 -25.46 16.75 12.88
N GLN A 76 -24.21 16.99 13.28
CA GLN A 76 -23.10 17.21 12.37
C GLN A 76 -22.77 15.96 11.53
N LEU A 77 -22.99 14.77 12.07
CA LEU A 77 -22.85 13.54 11.26
C LEU A 77 -23.92 13.46 10.17
N LEU A 78 -25.16 13.84 10.47
CA LEU A 78 -26.23 13.87 9.48
C LEU A 78 -26.03 14.97 8.45
N GLU A 79 -25.52 16.15 8.84
CA GLU A 79 -25.18 17.21 7.89
C GLU A 79 -24.18 16.76 6.81
N GLN A 80 -23.23 15.86 7.14
CA GLN A 80 -22.29 15.31 6.19
C GLN A 80 -22.97 14.44 5.11
N ARG A 81 -24.21 14.04 5.32
CA ARG A 81 -25.05 13.24 4.41
C ARG A 81 -26.08 14.07 3.66
N CYS A 82 -26.02 15.38 3.82
CA CYS A 82 -26.93 16.32 3.20
C CYS A 82 -26.32 16.91 1.93
N VAL A 83 -27.14 17.04 0.90
CA VAL A 83 -26.80 17.78 -0.32
C VAL A 83 -27.58 19.08 -0.28
N TYR A 84 -26.87 20.19 -0.23
CA TYR A 84 -27.47 21.54 -0.22
C TYR A 84 -27.37 22.16 -1.61
N GLU A 85 -28.39 22.91 -1.98
CA GLU A 85 -28.45 23.64 -3.24
C GLU A 85 -28.79 25.12 -2.96
N SER A 86 -28.15 26.02 -3.69
CA SER A 86 -28.48 27.43 -3.61
C SER A 86 -29.87 27.67 -4.24
N PRO A 87 -30.68 28.61 -3.72
CA PRO A 87 -31.97 28.94 -4.31
C PRO A 87 -31.80 29.26 -5.82
N SER A 88 -32.44 28.47 -6.66
CA SER A 88 -32.24 28.49 -8.12
C SER A 88 -33.11 29.53 -8.84
N LYS A 89 -33.41 30.67 -8.24
CA LYS A 89 -33.81 31.80 -9.07
C LYS A 89 -32.56 32.39 -9.72
N THR A 90 -32.07 31.73 -10.78
CA THR A 90 -31.19 32.38 -11.74
C THR A 90 -32.01 33.46 -12.46
N PHE A 91 -31.88 34.68 -11.98
CA PHE A 91 -32.38 35.79 -12.74
C PHE A 91 -31.49 35.97 -13.97
N SER A 92 -32.02 35.65 -15.13
CA SER A 92 -31.35 35.90 -16.40
C SER A 92 -31.64 37.33 -16.83
N ASP A 93 -30.63 38.10 -17.07
CA ASP A 93 -30.80 39.38 -17.77
C ASP A 93 -31.19 39.07 -19.23
N SER A 94 -32.44 39.37 -19.58
CA SER A 94 -33.03 39.09 -20.91
C SER A 94 -32.24 39.78 -22.04
N ARG A 95 -31.31 40.67 -21.75
CA ARG A 95 -30.54 41.44 -22.75
C ARG A 95 -29.13 40.83 -23.04
N ASN A 96 -28.53 40.07 -22.11
CA ASN A 96 -27.12 39.68 -22.23
C ASN A 96 -26.85 38.21 -21.94
N ASN A 97 -27.82 37.35 -21.75
CA ASN A 97 -27.64 35.92 -21.34
C ASN A 97 -26.67 35.70 -20.14
N ASN A 98 -26.40 36.74 -19.35
CA ASN A 98 -25.54 36.63 -18.17
C ASN A 98 -26.39 36.27 -16.95
N THR A 99 -26.03 35.19 -16.28
CA THR A 99 -26.61 34.81 -14.99
C THR A 99 -26.30 35.89 -13.93
N ILE A 100 -27.32 36.56 -13.40
CA ILE A 100 -27.17 37.53 -12.32
C ILE A 100 -26.87 36.75 -11.04
N ASN A 101 -25.65 36.81 -10.54
CA ASN A 101 -25.24 36.16 -9.29
C ASN A 101 -25.28 37.16 -8.11
N ALA A 102 -25.34 36.60 -6.88
CA ALA A 102 -25.41 37.40 -5.65
C ALA A 102 -24.26 38.41 -5.52
N THR A 103 -23.04 38.01 -5.91
CA THR A 103 -21.84 38.85 -5.86
C THR A 103 -21.97 40.04 -6.81
N TYR A 104 -22.52 39.85 -8.01
CA TYR A 104 -22.77 40.91 -8.96
C TYR A 104 -23.81 41.92 -8.41
N LEU A 105 -24.92 41.44 -7.83
CA LEU A 105 -25.93 42.29 -7.24
C LEU A 105 -25.39 43.12 -6.08
N ARG A 106 -24.66 42.51 -5.16
CA ARG A 106 -24.01 43.25 -4.04
C ARG A 106 -23.07 44.34 -4.57
N ARG A 107 -22.26 44.00 -5.57
CA ARG A 107 -21.37 44.99 -6.20
C ARG A 107 -22.14 46.16 -6.80
N LYS A 108 -23.26 45.89 -7.48
CA LYS A 108 -24.11 46.95 -8.06
C LYS A 108 -24.76 47.84 -7.00
N ILE A 109 -25.17 47.26 -5.88
CA ILE A 109 -25.69 47.99 -4.75
C ILE A 109 -24.61 48.91 -4.15
N PHE A 110 -23.40 48.41 -3.96
CA PHE A 110 -22.27 49.20 -3.46
C PHE A 110 -21.88 50.32 -4.43
N GLU A 111 -21.81 50.03 -5.75
CA GLU A 111 -21.54 51.05 -6.77
C GLU A 111 -22.59 52.18 -6.75
N GLU A 112 -23.88 51.85 -6.59
CA GLU A 112 -24.93 52.83 -6.54
C GLU A 112 -24.94 53.59 -5.19
N SER A 113 -24.70 52.90 -4.07
CA SER A 113 -24.53 53.51 -2.75
C SER A 113 -23.37 54.50 -2.73
N SER A 114 -22.22 54.15 -3.36
CA SER A 114 -21.06 55.07 -3.43
C SER A 114 -21.33 56.33 -4.24
N ARG A 115 -22.29 56.30 -5.18
CA ARG A 115 -22.67 57.49 -5.99
C ARG A 115 -23.62 58.43 -5.26
N ILE A 116 -24.46 57.90 -4.40
CA ILE A 116 -25.49 58.67 -3.71
C ILE A 116 -25.05 59.09 -2.30
N GLY A 117 -24.07 58.38 -1.74
CA GLY A 117 -23.67 58.40 -0.34
C GLY A 117 -24.13 57.15 0.40
N TYR A 118 -23.50 56.85 1.55
CA TYR A 118 -23.93 55.72 2.36
C TYR A 118 -25.30 55.99 2.99
N PRO A 119 -26.28 55.06 2.85
CA PRO A 119 -27.60 55.24 3.39
C PRO A 119 -27.57 55.23 4.92
N VAL A 120 -28.11 56.28 5.53
CA VAL A 120 -28.23 56.39 6.99
C VAL A 120 -29.65 56.01 7.43
N THR A 121 -30.63 56.22 6.54
CA THR A 121 -32.04 55.94 6.81
C THR A 121 -32.58 54.78 6.00
N GLU A 122 -33.66 54.16 6.48
CA GLU A 122 -34.33 53.08 5.73
C GLU A 122 -34.86 53.53 4.38
N ASP A 123 -35.33 54.77 4.28
CA ASP A 123 -35.82 55.32 3.02
C ASP A 123 -34.72 55.51 1.99
N GLU A 124 -33.55 55.94 2.40
CA GLU A 124 -32.37 56.01 1.53
C GLU A 124 -31.93 54.65 1.05
N ARG A 125 -31.91 53.65 1.95
CA ARG A 125 -31.65 52.27 1.60
C ARG A 125 -32.65 51.74 0.57
N LYS A 126 -33.95 51.94 0.81
CA LYS A 126 -35.00 51.51 -0.15
C LYS A 126 -34.84 52.16 -1.52
N ARG A 127 -34.50 53.45 -1.59
CA ARG A 127 -34.26 54.17 -2.85
C ARG A 127 -33.10 53.54 -3.65
N ILE A 128 -32.00 53.19 -2.96
CA ILE A 128 -30.84 52.52 -3.61
C ILE A 128 -31.26 51.14 -4.11
N LEU A 129 -31.91 50.32 -3.29
CA LEU A 129 -32.39 49.00 -3.67
C LEU A 129 -33.38 49.06 -4.83
N GLN A 130 -34.33 49.99 -4.80
CA GLN A 130 -35.33 50.22 -5.87
C GLN A 130 -34.65 50.55 -7.20
N LYS A 131 -33.62 51.41 -7.19
CA LYS A 131 -32.88 51.80 -8.37
C LYS A 131 -32.08 50.65 -8.98
N VAL A 132 -31.45 49.82 -8.14
CA VAL A 132 -30.73 48.61 -8.59
C VAL A 132 -31.71 47.53 -9.05
N ALA A 133 -32.83 47.36 -8.36
CA ALA A 133 -33.86 46.39 -8.74
C ALA A 133 -34.45 46.70 -10.13
N LEU A 134 -34.83 47.95 -10.37
CA LEU A 134 -35.31 48.42 -11.68
C LEU A 134 -34.30 48.21 -12.80
N LYS A 135 -33.00 48.46 -12.57
CA LYS A 135 -31.94 48.24 -13.54
C LYS A 135 -31.76 46.76 -13.92
N ASN A 136 -32.13 45.84 -13.03
CA ASN A 136 -31.97 44.41 -13.21
C ASN A 136 -33.30 43.66 -13.44
N ASN A 137 -34.42 44.41 -13.65
CA ASN A 137 -35.78 43.87 -13.82
C ASN A 137 -36.23 42.98 -12.65
N LEU A 138 -35.90 43.38 -11.43
CA LEU A 138 -36.28 42.72 -10.19
C LEU A 138 -37.18 43.59 -9.34
N THR A 139 -37.98 42.96 -8.50
CA THR A 139 -38.61 43.66 -7.36
C THR A 139 -37.58 43.87 -6.25
N ILE A 140 -37.88 44.77 -5.28
CA ILE A 140 -36.98 44.98 -4.13
C ILE A 140 -36.83 43.68 -3.33
N ASP A 141 -37.92 42.97 -3.08
CA ASP A 141 -37.90 41.69 -2.34
C ASP A 141 -37.10 40.59 -3.07
N GLU A 142 -37.23 40.51 -4.38
CA GLU A 142 -36.41 39.60 -5.18
C GLU A 142 -34.92 39.95 -5.17
N LEU A 143 -34.59 41.25 -5.20
CA LEU A 143 -33.21 41.72 -5.08
C LEU A 143 -32.62 41.38 -3.70
N GLU A 144 -33.37 41.63 -2.62
CA GLU A 144 -32.95 41.31 -1.25
C GLU A 144 -32.73 39.80 -1.06
N LEU A 145 -33.60 38.97 -1.60
CA LEU A 145 -33.40 37.54 -1.59
C LEU A 145 -32.19 37.11 -2.43
N ALA A 146 -32.07 37.62 -3.66
CA ALA A 146 -31.04 37.24 -4.61
C ALA A 146 -29.63 37.63 -4.16
N MET A 147 -29.48 38.78 -3.47
CA MET A 147 -28.16 39.22 -3.01
C MET A 147 -27.57 38.35 -1.89
N TRP A 148 -28.38 37.51 -1.25
CA TRP A 148 -27.94 36.60 -0.18
C TRP A 148 -28.03 35.12 -0.53
N ASN A 149 -28.37 34.78 -1.79
CA ASN A 149 -28.55 33.37 -2.24
C ASN A 149 -27.29 32.53 -2.13
N ASP A 150 -26.12 33.11 -2.12
CA ASP A 150 -24.83 32.42 -2.01
C ASP A 150 -24.42 32.16 -0.55
N LEU A 151 -25.10 32.73 0.43
CA LEU A 151 -24.82 32.45 1.83
C LEU A 151 -25.19 31.01 2.19
N ASP A 152 -24.31 30.34 2.90
CA ASP A 152 -24.48 28.94 3.28
C ASP A 152 -25.78 28.68 4.05
N LYS A 153 -26.16 29.61 4.93
CA LYS A 153 -27.41 29.57 5.71
C LYS A 153 -28.68 29.59 4.88
N ASN A 154 -28.64 30.13 3.65
CA ASN A 154 -29.80 30.30 2.76
C ASN A 154 -29.90 29.14 1.74
N LYS A 155 -28.91 28.27 1.69
CA LYS A 155 -28.99 27.05 0.90
C LYS A 155 -30.07 26.14 1.46
N TYR A 156 -30.90 25.55 0.62
CA TYR A 156 -31.91 24.59 1.04
C TYR A 156 -31.42 23.14 0.93
N LEU A 157 -31.96 22.28 1.78
CA LEU A 157 -31.66 20.86 1.77
C LEU A 157 -32.36 20.21 0.59
N LYS A 158 -31.57 19.80 -0.43
CA LYS A 158 -32.08 19.16 -1.64
C LYS A 158 -32.29 17.67 -1.45
N ASN A 159 -31.31 17.01 -0.87
CA ASN A 159 -31.34 15.56 -0.65
C ASN A 159 -30.69 15.22 0.68
N PHE A 160 -31.23 14.21 1.34
CA PHE A 160 -30.74 13.67 2.59
C PHE A 160 -30.69 12.14 2.50
N ASP A 161 -29.51 11.57 2.69
CA ASP A 161 -29.30 10.13 2.76
C ASP A 161 -29.52 9.67 4.21
N SER A 162 -30.75 9.21 4.52
CA SER A 162 -31.19 8.84 5.87
C SER A 162 -30.49 7.57 6.36
N LEU A 163 -30.31 7.49 7.67
CA LEU A 163 -29.82 6.32 8.39
C LEU A 163 -30.87 5.81 9.36
N SER A 164 -30.81 4.53 9.71
CA SER A 164 -31.57 4.06 10.87
C SER A 164 -31.01 4.66 12.15
N PRO A 165 -31.85 4.86 13.21
CA PRO A 165 -31.39 5.39 14.49
C PRO A 165 -30.22 4.63 15.09
N LEU A 166 -30.21 3.29 14.96
CA LEU A 166 -29.13 2.43 15.44
C LEU A 166 -27.83 2.66 14.66
N GLN A 167 -27.91 2.71 13.32
CA GLN A 167 -26.77 3.05 12.49
C GLN A 167 -26.14 4.39 12.85
N LEU A 168 -26.98 5.40 13.12
CA LEU A 168 -26.51 6.72 13.50
C LEU A 168 -25.77 6.70 14.85
N VAL A 169 -26.26 5.95 15.83
CA VAL A 169 -25.60 5.77 17.13
C VAL A 169 -24.24 5.09 16.97
N VAL A 170 -24.19 4.00 16.23
CA VAL A 170 -22.91 3.29 15.95
C VAL A 170 -21.91 4.23 15.27
N TRP A 171 -22.34 4.97 14.25
CA TRP A 171 -21.49 5.96 13.57
C TRP A 171 -21.03 7.08 14.50
N TYR A 172 -21.89 7.55 15.39
CA TYR A 172 -21.53 8.55 16.40
C TYR A 172 -20.42 8.01 17.33
N ASN A 173 -20.59 6.81 17.86
CA ASN A 173 -19.61 6.17 18.75
C ASN A 173 -18.27 5.94 18.06
N ILE A 174 -18.28 5.49 16.81
CA ILE A 174 -17.06 5.37 15.99
C ILE A 174 -16.41 6.74 15.79
N SER A 175 -17.21 7.76 15.45
CA SER A 175 -16.70 9.09 15.14
C SER A 175 -16.03 9.77 16.34
N ILE A 176 -16.56 9.62 17.56
CA ILE A 176 -15.91 10.16 18.77
C ILE A 176 -14.60 9.43 19.09
N LEU A 177 -14.54 8.10 18.86
CA LEU A 177 -13.31 7.32 19.01
C LEU A 177 -12.25 7.75 17.99
N GLN A 178 -12.62 7.87 16.73
CA GLN A 178 -11.74 8.39 15.68
C GLN A 178 -11.21 9.79 16.01
N THR A 179 -12.08 10.68 16.49
CA THR A 179 -11.71 12.06 16.83
C THR A 179 -10.77 12.12 18.03
N LEU A 180 -10.96 11.25 19.04
CA LEU A 180 -10.03 11.17 20.18
C LEU A 180 -8.64 10.74 19.70
N LEU A 181 -8.57 9.74 18.85
CA LEU A 181 -7.32 9.14 18.38
C LEU A 181 -6.55 10.04 17.39
N LEU A 182 -7.17 11.07 16.82
CA LEU A 182 -6.43 12.13 16.10
C LEU A 182 -5.42 12.85 16.99
N ASN A 183 -5.63 12.86 18.29
CA ASN A 183 -4.75 13.48 19.27
C ASN A 183 -3.82 12.46 19.96
N CYS A 184 -3.62 11.27 19.39
CA CYS A 184 -2.73 10.30 19.99
C CYS A 184 -1.26 10.49 19.55
N VAL A 185 -0.35 10.17 20.46
CA VAL A 185 1.09 10.10 20.23
C VAL A 185 1.50 8.70 19.79
N LYS A 186 0.87 7.70 20.38
CA LYS A 186 1.10 6.28 20.10
C LYS A 186 -0.23 5.54 20.19
N LEU A 187 -0.52 4.74 19.21
CA LEU A 187 -1.63 3.79 19.21
C LEU A 187 -1.05 2.37 19.24
N GLU A 188 -1.41 1.60 20.23
CA GLU A 188 -1.16 0.18 20.29
C GLU A 188 -2.50 -0.55 20.28
N PHE A 189 -2.64 -1.55 19.45
CA PHE A 189 -3.83 -2.37 19.45
C PHE A 189 -3.46 -3.83 19.27
N SER A 190 -4.31 -4.70 19.78
CA SER A 190 -4.18 -6.13 19.58
C SER A 190 -5.45 -6.71 18.99
N VAL A 191 -5.26 -7.72 18.12
CA VAL A 191 -6.33 -8.53 17.56
C VAL A 191 -5.93 -9.99 17.62
N TYR A 192 -6.92 -10.88 17.85
CA TYR A 192 -6.64 -12.30 17.80
C TYR A 192 -6.54 -12.79 16.36
N GLY A 193 -5.65 -13.77 16.15
CA GLY A 193 -5.25 -14.27 14.84
C GLY A 193 -6.41 -14.83 14.01
N GLY A 194 -6.10 -15.15 12.79
CA GLY A 194 -7.01 -15.57 11.76
C GLY A 194 -7.00 -14.61 10.58
N PHE A 195 -8.06 -14.59 9.79
CA PHE A 195 -8.14 -13.81 8.56
C PHE A 195 -8.16 -12.28 8.80
N ASN A 196 -8.71 -11.84 9.95
CA ASN A 196 -8.95 -10.41 10.24
C ASN A 196 -7.66 -9.59 10.40
N TRP A 197 -6.62 -10.13 11.07
CA TRP A 197 -5.38 -9.38 11.24
C TRP A 197 -4.66 -9.11 9.92
N LYS A 198 -4.77 -10.04 8.94
CA LYS A 198 -4.21 -9.82 7.59
C LYS A 198 -4.91 -8.68 6.86
N LYS A 199 -6.24 -8.57 7.00
CA LYS A 199 -7.00 -7.42 6.44
C LYS A 199 -6.56 -6.10 7.06
N ILE A 200 -6.41 -6.08 8.38
CA ILE A 200 -5.96 -4.87 9.11
C ILE A 200 -4.56 -4.48 8.67
N LEU A 201 -3.63 -5.44 8.58
CA LEU A 201 -2.27 -5.18 8.15
C LEU A 201 -2.20 -4.65 6.71
N ARG A 202 -2.95 -5.26 5.79
CA ARG A 202 -3.09 -4.73 4.42
C ARG A 202 -3.58 -3.29 4.44
N LYS A 203 -4.56 -2.99 5.28
CA LYS A 203 -5.10 -1.62 5.39
C LYS A 203 -4.09 -0.65 5.98
N ILE A 204 -3.32 -1.05 7.00
CA ILE A 204 -2.22 -0.25 7.56
C ILE A 204 -1.21 0.11 6.47
N LYS A 205 -0.78 -0.89 5.70
CA LYS A 205 0.15 -0.71 4.57
C LYS A 205 -0.46 0.17 3.49
N GLN A 206 -1.71 -0.11 3.08
CA GLN A 206 -2.45 0.69 2.10
C GLN A 206 -2.58 2.15 2.52
N LEU A 207 -2.76 2.42 3.81
CA LEU A 207 -2.84 3.76 4.38
C LEU A 207 -1.45 4.40 4.59
N GLY A 208 -0.38 3.66 4.35
CA GLY A 208 1.00 4.12 4.51
C GLY A 208 1.40 4.45 5.95
N LEU A 209 0.71 3.87 6.94
CA LEU A 209 0.95 4.18 8.35
C LEU A 209 2.29 3.64 8.83
N MET A 210 2.94 4.38 9.71
CA MET A 210 4.17 3.95 10.38
C MET A 210 3.83 2.99 11.51
N TYR A 211 4.21 1.72 11.37
CA TYR A 211 3.81 0.66 12.30
C TYR A 211 4.94 -0.31 12.64
N PHE A 212 4.76 -1.00 13.78
CA PHE A 212 5.58 -2.13 14.20
C PHE A 212 4.64 -3.26 14.66
N LEU A 213 4.95 -4.47 14.22
CA LEU A 213 4.23 -5.67 14.64
C LEU A 213 5.00 -6.42 15.71
N TYR A 214 4.28 -6.99 16.65
CA TYR A 214 4.78 -7.87 17.68
C TYR A 214 3.88 -9.11 17.74
N HIS A 215 4.48 -10.25 17.96
CA HIS A 215 3.78 -11.48 18.21
C HIS A 215 3.95 -11.81 19.69
N GLU A 216 2.87 -12.06 20.41
CA GLU A 216 2.93 -12.53 21.79
C GLU A 216 3.32 -14.01 21.76
N SER A 217 4.61 -14.33 21.93
CA SER A 217 5.05 -15.67 22.29
C SER A 217 4.61 -15.90 23.73
N ASN A 218 3.97 -17.04 24.03
CA ASN A 218 3.53 -17.45 25.37
C ASN A 218 4.73 -17.41 26.35
N LEU A 219 5.04 -16.23 26.92
CA LEU A 219 6.01 -16.06 27.98
C LEU A 219 5.39 -16.33 29.37
N ASP A 220 4.07 -16.54 29.45
CA ASP A 220 3.33 -16.79 30.68
C ASP A 220 2.62 -18.16 30.71
N SER A 221 3.21 -19.19 30.12
CA SER A 221 2.79 -20.55 30.42
C SER A 221 3.70 -21.10 31.52
N GLU A 222 3.21 -21.11 32.77
CA GLU A 222 3.72 -22.00 33.83
C GLU A 222 3.93 -23.41 33.26
N PRO A 223 4.95 -24.16 33.73
CA PRO A 223 5.22 -25.50 33.25
C PRO A 223 4.04 -26.41 33.63
N ILE A 224 3.15 -26.64 32.69
CA ILE A 224 2.08 -27.63 32.83
C ILE A 224 2.75 -29.00 32.83
N ASN A 225 2.76 -29.62 33.99
CA ASN A 225 3.11 -31.02 34.20
C ASN A 225 2.48 -31.93 33.13
N GLN A 226 3.36 -32.68 32.49
CA GLN A 226 3.00 -33.74 31.54
C GLN A 226 2.01 -34.72 32.17
N THR A 227 0.75 -34.69 31.77
CA THR A 227 -0.13 -35.84 31.83
C THR A 227 -0.74 -36.06 30.45
N LYS A 228 -0.46 -37.23 29.96
CA LYS A 228 -0.87 -37.82 28.67
C LYS A 228 -2.36 -37.67 28.43
N ASN A 229 -2.75 -37.13 27.27
CA ASN A 229 -3.88 -37.60 26.48
C ASN A 229 -3.63 -37.20 25.00
N GLU A 230 -3.32 -38.22 24.20
CA GLU A 230 -2.92 -38.17 22.80
C GLU A 230 -4.06 -37.99 21.78
N ASP A 231 -5.28 -37.61 22.18
CA ASP A 231 -6.45 -37.64 21.27
C ASP A 231 -7.06 -36.28 20.91
N MET A 232 -6.26 -35.18 20.89
CA MET A 232 -6.74 -33.88 20.43
C MET A 232 -5.78 -33.16 19.44
N VAL A 233 -5.24 -33.88 18.48
CA VAL A 233 -4.31 -33.35 17.46
C VAL A 233 -4.96 -33.31 16.06
N LEU A 234 -6.15 -32.73 15.92
CA LEU A 234 -6.73 -32.50 14.60
C LEU A 234 -7.61 -31.23 14.56
N ASN A 235 -7.13 -30.08 15.05
CA ASN A 235 -7.59 -28.73 14.66
C ASN A 235 -6.90 -27.61 15.46
N GLY A 236 -5.65 -27.79 15.84
CA GLY A 236 -4.87 -26.83 16.64
C GLY A 236 -4.39 -25.60 15.88
N LYS A 237 -5.26 -24.78 15.31
CA LYS A 237 -4.92 -23.37 15.06
C LYS A 237 -5.00 -22.62 16.40
N LYS A 238 -3.92 -22.63 17.19
CA LYS A 238 -3.77 -21.70 18.31
C LYS A 238 -3.95 -20.29 17.77
N ASN A 239 -5.04 -19.63 18.13
CA ASN A 239 -5.30 -18.23 17.81
C ASN A 239 -4.24 -17.37 18.50
N LYS A 240 -3.19 -17.02 17.78
CA LYS A 240 -2.10 -16.22 18.29
C LYS A 240 -2.50 -14.73 18.28
N ARG A 241 -2.28 -14.04 19.39
CA ARG A 241 -2.54 -12.61 19.52
C ARG A 241 -1.46 -11.83 18.79
N VAL A 242 -1.86 -10.94 17.89
CA VAL A 242 -0.97 -10.02 17.17
C VAL A 242 -1.12 -8.63 17.76
N ILE A 243 -0.02 -8.03 18.19
CA ILE A 243 0.04 -6.66 18.71
C ILE A 243 0.66 -5.77 17.64
N CYS A 244 -0.01 -4.69 17.32
CA CYS A 244 0.48 -3.68 16.38
C CYS A 244 0.61 -2.32 17.07
N THR A 245 1.78 -1.72 16.98
CA THR A 245 2.01 -0.34 17.41
C THR A 245 2.06 0.55 16.19
N VAL A 246 1.26 1.61 16.18
CA VAL A 246 1.23 2.64 15.13
C VAL A 246 1.68 3.95 15.76
N ASP A 247 2.64 4.63 15.13
CA ASP A 247 3.04 5.97 15.56
C ASP A 247 1.84 6.91 15.35
N GLY A 248 1.44 7.60 16.41
CA GLY A 248 0.24 8.46 16.36
C GLY A 248 0.49 9.80 15.68
N PRO A 249 -0.58 10.51 15.30
CA PRO A 249 -0.47 11.81 14.66
C PRO A 249 0.36 12.83 15.44
N LEU A 250 0.33 12.86 16.73
CA LEU A 250 1.07 13.83 17.55
C LEU A 250 2.47 13.37 17.98
N SER A 251 2.91 12.16 17.60
CA SER A 251 4.30 11.72 17.78
C SER A 251 5.28 12.52 16.91
N ILE A 252 4.76 13.11 15.86
CA ILE A 252 5.51 13.78 14.81
C ILE A 252 5.14 15.27 14.85
N LEU A 253 6.11 16.15 15.03
CA LEU A 253 5.90 17.59 15.29
C LEU A 253 5.21 18.37 14.16
N ARG A 254 5.10 17.78 12.97
CA ARG A 254 4.42 18.40 11.79
C ARG A 254 3.60 17.37 11.04
N LEU A 255 2.42 17.09 11.56
CA LEU A 255 1.47 16.21 10.88
C LEU A 255 0.69 16.92 9.82
N THR A 256 0.58 16.22 8.71
CA THR A 256 -0.47 16.50 7.76
C THR A 256 -1.79 15.91 8.29
N ASP A 257 -2.88 16.63 8.14
CA ASP A 257 -4.24 16.14 8.43
C ASP A 257 -4.49 14.78 7.74
N ARG A 258 -3.79 14.52 6.64
CA ARG A 258 -3.83 13.26 5.88
C ARG A 258 -3.44 12.03 6.71
N TYR A 259 -2.38 12.11 7.53
CA TYR A 259 -1.94 10.98 8.34
C TYR A 259 -2.95 10.66 9.45
N GLY A 260 -3.46 11.69 10.13
CA GLY A 260 -4.51 11.52 11.13
C GLY A 260 -5.78 10.91 10.55
N LEU A 261 -6.18 11.35 9.35
CA LEU A 261 -7.31 10.76 8.60
C LEU A 261 -7.05 9.31 8.22
N ALA A 262 -5.83 8.98 7.79
CA ALA A 262 -5.44 7.62 7.47
C ALA A 262 -5.57 6.71 8.70
N MET A 263 -5.07 7.15 9.86
CA MET A 263 -5.20 6.40 11.11
C MET A 263 -6.65 6.24 11.55
N ALA A 264 -7.48 7.28 11.42
CA ALA A 264 -8.89 7.22 11.76
C ALA A 264 -9.65 6.16 10.92
N LYS A 265 -9.26 5.95 9.66
CA LYS A 265 -9.84 4.92 8.78
C LYS A 265 -9.51 3.49 9.23
N LEU A 266 -8.47 3.29 10.04
CA LEU A 266 -8.11 1.99 10.57
C LEU A 266 -9.04 1.53 11.70
N ILE A 267 -9.58 2.45 12.47
CA ILE A 267 -10.34 2.18 13.70
C ILE A 267 -11.53 1.24 13.49
N PRO A 268 -12.41 1.45 12.49
CA PRO A 268 -13.53 0.54 12.26
C PRO A 268 -13.10 -0.90 12.02
N LEU A 269 -11.98 -1.11 11.33
CA LEU A 269 -11.46 -2.46 11.04
C LEU A 269 -10.98 -3.18 12.31
N ILE A 270 -10.50 -2.44 13.31
CA ILE A 270 -10.07 -3.00 14.60
C ILE A 270 -11.31 -3.38 15.42
N ILE A 271 -12.22 -2.43 15.63
CA ILE A 271 -13.36 -2.61 16.54
C ILE A 271 -14.42 -3.61 16.05
N PHE A 272 -14.43 -3.92 14.75
CA PHE A 272 -15.31 -4.94 14.18
C PHE A 272 -14.71 -6.35 14.18
N THR A 273 -13.53 -6.56 14.79
CA THR A 273 -13.01 -7.90 15.03
C THR A 273 -13.62 -8.48 16.32
N GLU A 274 -13.65 -9.81 16.43
CA GLU A 274 -14.27 -10.48 17.59
C GLU A 274 -13.57 -10.18 18.92
N ASN A 275 -12.25 -10.14 18.90
CA ASN A 275 -11.42 -9.91 20.08
C ASN A 275 -10.35 -8.87 19.79
N TRP A 276 -10.51 -7.70 20.36
CA TRP A 276 -9.59 -6.58 20.17
C TRP A 276 -9.36 -5.81 21.48
N SER A 277 -8.23 -5.13 21.54
CA SER A 277 -7.95 -4.10 22.54
C SER A 277 -7.17 -2.94 21.94
N ILE A 278 -7.40 -1.76 22.46
CA ILE A 278 -6.72 -0.51 22.10
C ILE A 278 -6.10 0.09 23.35
N ASP A 279 -4.83 0.48 23.27
CA ASP A 279 -4.11 1.27 24.26
C ASP A 279 -3.46 2.46 23.55
N ALA A 280 -3.77 3.67 23.92
CA ALA A 280 -3.28 4.87 23.26
C ALA A 280 -2.84 5.94 24.24
N VAL A 281 -1.80 6.68 23.87
CA VAL A 281 -1.35 7.86 24.59
C VAL A 281 -1.92 9.09 23.90
N ILE A 282 -2.85 9.79 24.57
CA ILE A 282 -3.57 10.95 24.04
C ILE A 282 -2.96 12.23 24.61
N LEU A 283 -2.65 13.19 23.75
CA LEU A 283 -2.16 14.49 24.15
C LEU A 283 -3.31 15.51 24.11
N ARG A 284 -3.57 16.18 25.23
CA ARG A 284 -4.56 17.26 25.30
C ARG A 284 -3.99 18.51 25.96
N LYS A 285 -4.46 19.66 25.50
CA LYS A 285 -4.21 20.92 26.19
C LYS A 285 -5.15 21.01 27.39
N SER A 286 -4.58 21.31 28.55
CA SER A 286 -5.32 21.71 29.75
C SER A 286 -5.99 23.07 29.54
N ILE A 287 -6.90 23.44 30.42
CA ILE A 287 -7.51 24.78 30.47
C ILE A 287 -6.43 25.88 30.60
N SER A 288 -5.32 25.58 31.28
CA SER A 288 -4.14 26.45 31.40
C SER A 288 -3.24 26.48 30.15
N GLY A 289 -3.61 25.81 29.05
CA GLY A 289 -2.82 25.75 27.83
C GLY A 289 -1.67 24.73 27.84
N ILE A 290 -1.39 24.11 28.98
CA ILE A 290 -0.33 23.12 29.13
C ILE A 290 -0.75 21.81 28.48
N LYS A 291 0.11 21.24 27.61
CA LYS A 291 -0.11 19.92 27.03
C LYS A 291 0.16 18.83 28.07
N LYS A 292 -0.81 17.94 28.27
CA LYS A 292 -0.71 16.80 29.19
C LYS A 292 -1.07 15.52 28.46
N SER A 293 -0.32 14.44 28.74
CA SER A 293 -0.58 13.10 28.18
C SER A 293 -1.53 12.32 29.09
N TYR A 294 -2.44 11.59 28.47
CA TYR A 294 -3.40 10.71 29.12
C TYR A 294 -3.39 9.36 28.45
N ARG A 295 -3.50 8.30 29.23
CA ARG A 295 -3.66 6.94 28.72
C ARG A 295 -5.13 6.67 28.44
N PHE A 296 -5.42 6.19 27.25
CA PHE A 296 -6.74 5.72 26.81
C PHE A 296 -6.68 4.23 26.57
N GLN A 297 -7.55 3.48 27.21
CA GLN A 297 -7.68 2.04 27.03
C GLN A 297 -9.13 1.70 26.71
N LEU A 298 -9.32 0.78 25.77
CA LEU A 298 -10.62 0.27 25.36
C LEU A 298 -10.48 -1.16 24.84
N SER A 299 -11.38 -2.04 25.21
CA SER A 299 -11.40 -3.42 24.72
C SER A 299 -12.84 -3.91 24.51
N ASN A 300 -12.99 -4.95 23.68
CA ASN A 300 -14.31 -5.59 23.50
C ASN A 300 -14.84 -6.33 24.75
N LYS A 301 -14.03 -6.38 25.82
CA LYS A 301 -14.40 -6.98 27.10
C LYS A 301 -14.88 -5.94 28.13
N ASP A 302 -14.83 -4.66 27.80
CA ASP A 302 -15.24 -3.59 28.71
C ASP A 302 -16.76 -3.58 28.86
N GLU A 303 -17.25 -3.66 30.09
CA GLU A 303 -18.69 -3.73 30.43
C GLU A 303 -19.48 -2.48 29.95
N ASP A 304 -18.81 -1.34 29.89
CA ASP A 304 -19.40 -0.07 29.43
C ASP A 304 -19.28 0.17 27.92
N LEU A 305 -18.84 -0.85 27.16
CA LEU A 305 -18.69 -0.73 25.72
C LEU A 305 -20.06 -0.86 25.04
N PRO A 306 -20.52 0.16 24.29
CA PRO A 306 -21.74 0.01 23.50
C PRO A 306 -21.52 -1.02 22.39
N LEU A 307 -22.58 -1.72 22.01
CA LEU A 307 -22.50 -2.70 20.93
C LEU A 307 -22.03 -2.02 19.64
N PHE A 308 -20.85 -2.41 19.16
CA PHE A 308 -20.40 -2.08 17.81
C PHE A 308 -20.81 -3.23 16.89
N ASP A 309 -22.08 -3.24 16.47
CA ASP A 309 -22.57 -4.27 15.57
C ASP A 309 -22.21 -3.96 14.12
N ALA A 310 -21.33 -4.78 13.55
CA ALA A 310 -20.95 -4.68 12.16
C ALA A 310 -22.15 -4.90 11.21
N SER A 311 -23.14 -5.68 11.62
CA SER A 311 -24.35 -5.95 10.82
C SER A 311 -25.22 -4.70 10.67
N SER A 312 -25.21 -3.81 11.66
CA SER A 312 -25.94 -2.53 11.61
C SER A 312 -25.37 -1.54 10.61
N ILE A 313 -24.16 -1.77 10.08
CA ILE A 313 -23.46 -0.89 9.10
C ILE A 313 -23.59 -1.42 7.67
N HIS A 314 -24.18 -2.58 7.45
CA HIS A 314 -24.51 -3.05 6.11
C HIS A 314 -25.50 -2.08 5.44
N LEU A 315 -24.93 -1.02 4.87
CA LEU A 315 -25.55 -0.28 3.78
C LEU A 315 -25.73 -1.27 2.64
N GLU A 316 -26.96 -1.37 2.17
CA GLU A 316 -27.39 -2.17 1.03
C GLU A 316 -26.30 -2.28 -0.05
N SER A 317 -25.56 -3.38 -0.05
CA SER A 317 -24.76 -3.81 -1.18
C SER A 317 -25.60 -4.80 -1.96
N GLU A 318 -25.66 -4.60 -3.27
CA GLU A 318 -26.38 -5.45 -4.21
C GLU A 318 -26.14 -6.95 -3.96
N PRO A 319 -27.11 -7.83 -4.20
CA PRO A 319 -27.15 -9.22 -3.74
C PRO A 319 -26.09 -10.17 -4.35
N ASN A 320 -25.08 -9.68 -5.07
CA ASN A 320 -24.08 -10.50 -5.77
C ASN A 320 -22.62 -10.04 -5.61
N SER A 321 -22.29 -9.21 -4.64
CA SER A 321 -20.88 -8.90 -4.31
C SER A 321 -20.51 -9.54 -2.98
N GLU A 322 -19.36 -10.23 -2.94
CA GLU A 322 -18.73 -10.69 -1.68
C GLU A 322 -18.74 -9.56 -0.63
N PRO A 323 -18.81 -9.86 0.69
CA PRO A 323 -18.95 -8.84 1.72
C PRO A 323 -17.68 -7.99 1.83
N ASN A 324 -17.43 -7.18 0.82
CA ASN A 324 -16.53 -6.07 0.88
C ASN A 324 -17.29 -4.92 1.52
N VAL A 325 -17.04 -4.67 2.79
CA VAL A 325 -17.51 -3.49 3.51
C VAL A 325 -17.24 -2.28 2.63
N SER A 326 -18.27 -1.77 1.97
CA SER A 326 -18.20 -0.60 1.09
C SER A 326 -18.02 0.67 1.92
N LEU A 327 -16.88 0.79 2.62
CA LEU A 327 -16.36 2.07 3.11
C LEU A 327 -16.04 3.05 1.96
N ASN A 328 -16.16 2.57 0.71
CA ASN A 328 -15.80 3.33 -0.50
C ASN A 328 -16.72 4.48 -0.84
N LYS A 329 -17.91 4.59 -0.24
CA LYS A 329 -18.85 5.69 -0.54
C LYS A 329 -18.50 7.02 0.15
N TYR A 330 -17.53 7.02 1.05
CA TYR A 330 -17.11 8.21 1.81
C TYR A 330 -15.64 8.60 1.57
N GLY A 331 -15.23 8.70 0.31
CA GLY A 331 -13.95 9.33 -0.07
C GLY A 331 -12.72 8.56 0.38
N VAL A 332 -12.77 7.22 0.36
CA VAL A 332 -11.60 6.36 0.51
C VAL A 332 -11.14 5.95 -0.89
N ASP A 333 -10.71 6.91 -1.68
CA ASP A 333 -9.94 6.60 -2.88
C ASP A 333 -8.54 6.13 -2.47
N SER A 334 -8.35 4.82 -2.61
CA SER A 334 -7.26 4.13 -3.28
C SER A 334 -5.94 4.91 -3.46
N PHE A 335 -5.12 5.08 -2.39
CA PHE A 335 -3.79 5.64 -2.66
C PHE A 335 -2.66 4.61 -2.71
N ASP A 336 -2.76 3.41 -2.12
CA ASP A 336 -1.59 2.51 -2.07
C ASP A 336 -1.74 1.17 -2.81
N SER A 337 -2.93 0.63 -3.02
CA SER A 337 -3.09 -0.56 -3.86
C SER A 337 -2.60 -0.34 -5.31
N ASN A 338 -2.54 0.92 -5.75
CA ASN A 338 -2.05 1.30 -7.08
C ASN A 338 -0.52 1.22 -7.19
N VAL A 339 0.25 1.53 -6.12
CA VAL A 339 1.73 1.48 -6.16
C VAL A 339 2.21 0.04 -6.23
N GLU A 340 1.72 -0.81 -5.34
CA GLU A 340 2.06 -2.23 -5.31
C GLU A 340 1.62 -2.95 -6.58
N LYS A 341 0.38 -2.71 -7.03
CA LYS A 341 -0.14 -3.30 -8.27
C LYS A 341 0.69 -2.88 -9.48
N LYS A 342 0.91 -1.57 -9.63
CA LYS A 342 1.75 -1.04 -10.71
C LYS A 342 3.18 -1.58 -10.66
N PHE A 343 3.72 -1.78 -9.46
CA PHE A 343 5.03 -2.37 -9.27
C PHE A 343 5.02 -3.82 -9.74
N MET A 344 4.11 -4.65 -9.24
CA MET A 344 4.00 -6.06 -9.61
C MET A 344 3.80 -6.25 -11.12
N ASP A 345 2.82 -5.54 -11.71
CA ASP A 345 2.49 -5.63 -13.14
C ASP A 345 3.68 -5.26 -14.05
N LYS A 346 4.49 -4.30 -13.61
CA LYS A 346 5.69 -3.90 -14.34
C LYS A 346 6.84 -4.88 -14.14
N PHE A 347 7.07 -5.34 -12.90
CA PHE A 347 8.18 -6.27 -12.60
C PHE A 347 8.04 -7.58 -13.36
N LEU A 348 6.83 -8.14 -13.46
CA LEU A 348 6.56 -9.38 -14.17
C LEU A 348 6.86 -9.31 -15.69
N LYS A 349 6.97 -8.09 -16.25
CA LYS A 349 7.38 -7.88 -17.65
C LYS A 349 8.90 -8.00 -17.85
N PHE A 350 9.67 -7.96 -16.77
CA PHE A 350 11.13 -8.14 -16.85
C PHE A 350 11.48 -9.62 -16.65
N SER A 351 12.18 -10.19 -17.61
CA SER A 351 12.69 -11.58 -17.52
C SER A 351 13.92 -11.64 -16.61
N THR A 352 13.73 -11.44 -15.31
CA THR A 352 14.84 -11.45 -14.33
C THR A 352 15.21 -12.82 -13.82
N GLY A 353 14.34 -13.82 -14.03
CA GLY A 353 14.46 -15.15 -13.43
C GLY A 353 14.16 -15.19 -11.91
N TRP A 354 13.86 -14.04 -11.28
CA TRP A 354 13.43 -13.96 -9.90
C TRP A 354 11.91 -14.10 -9.79
N LYS A 355 11.46 -15.02 -8.94
CA LYS A 355 10.04 -15.18 -8.61
C LYS A 355 9.63 -14.07 -7.66
N LEU A 356 8.60 -13.29 -8.00
CA LEU A 356 8.01 -12.27 -7.14
C LEU A 356 6.81 -12.85 -6.39
N THR A 357 6.86 -12.79 -5.06
CA THR A 357 5.76 -13.19 -4.18
C THR A 357 5.27 -11.97 -3.42
N ARG A 358 3.97 -11.71 -3.45
CA ARG A 358 3.33 -10.64 -2.68
C ARG A 358 2.95 -11.16 -1.30
N GLU A 359 3.13 -10.32 -0.27
CA GLU A 359 2.83 -10.66 1.12
C GLU A 359 3.43 -12.03 1.52
N PRO A 360 4.76 -12.17 1.48
CA PRO A 360 5.41 -13.42 1.83
C PRO A 360 5.13 -13.82 3.28
N ASP A 361 5.46 -15.05 3.64
CA ASP A 361 5.31 -15.51 5.02
C ASP A 361 6.06 -14.60 6.00
N PRO A 362 5.50 -14.41 7.21
CA PRO A 362 6.12 -13.58 8.23
C PRO A 362 7.52 -14.07 8.60
N LEU A 363 8.47 -13.16 8.63
CA LEU A 363 9.77 -13.39 9.27
C LEU A 363 9.59 -13.26 10.78
N ILE A 364 9.79 -14.34 11.51
CA ILE A 364 9.70 -14.37 12.99
C ILE A 364 11.08 -14.07 13.56
N LEU A 365 11.16 -13.07 14.43
CA LEU A 365 12.34 -12.69 15.17
C LEU A 365 12.54 -13.59 16.40
N SER A 366 13.78 -13.62 16.90
CA SER A 366 14.13 -14.32 18.16
C SER A 366 13.38 -13.77 19.39
N ASP A 367 12.97 -12.49 19.35
CA ASP A 367 12.18 -11.84 20.41
C ASP A 367 10.66 -12.00 20.21
N GLY A 368 10.23 -12.91 19.34
CA GLY A 368 8.81 -13.17 19.05
C GLY A 368 8.11 -12.12 18.17
N LYS A 369 8.84 -11.09 17.72
CA LYS A 369 8.30 -10.11 16.79
C LYS A 369 8.19 -10.70 15.39
N ALA A 370 7.19 -10.26 14.61
CA ALA A 370 7.01 -10.67 13.23
C ALA A 370 7.16 -9.46 12.28
N PHE A 371 7.81 -9.72 11.16
CA PHE A 371 7.92 -8.76 10.06
C PHE A 371 7.34 -9.36 8.79
N ILE A 372 6.47 -8.64 8.10
CA ILE A 372 5.89 -9.05 6.82
C ILE A 372 6.20 -7.96 5.81
N ALA A 373 7.06 -8.29 4.85
CA ALA A 373 7.37 -7.39 3.73
C ALA A 373 6.19 -7.30 2.75
N ASP A 374 6.19 -6.29 1.89
CA ASP A 374 5.19 -6.18 0.81
C ASP A 374 5.46 -7.19 -0.30
N PHE A 375 6.73 -7.42 -0.60
CA PHE A 375 7.17 -8.39 -1.61
C PHE A 375 8.40 -9.17 -1.16
N ALA A 376 8.55 -10.37 -1.72
CA ALA A 376 9.79 -11.14 -1.70
C ALA A 376 10.16 -11.54 -3.11
N PHE A 377 11.44 -11.36 -3.45
CA PHE A 377 12.07 -11.93 -4.63
C PHE A 377 12.78 -13.20 -4.22
N GLU A 378 12.55 -14.28 -4.93
CA GLU A 378 13.13 -15.60 -4.63
C GLU A 378 13.79 -16.19 -5.84
N LYS A 379 15.06 -16.60 -5.68
CA LYS A 379 15.84 -17.32 -6.68
C LYS A 379 16.95 -18.10 -6.00
N TYR A 380 17.17 -19.33 -6.42
CA TYR A 380 18.20 -20.24 -5.85
C TYR A 380 18.12 -20.44 -4.33
N GLY A 381 16.92 -20.34 -3.75
CA GLY A 381 16.74 -20.37 -2.30
C GLY A 381 17.10 -19.07 -1.55
N ILE A 382 17.61 -18.07 -2.26
CA ILE A 382 17.87 -16.73 -1.71
C ILE A 382 16.56 -15.94 -1.71
N LYS A 383 16.28 -15.23 -0.61
CA LYS A 383 15.11 -14.34 -0.49
C LYS A 383 15.57 -12.93 -0.26
N VAL A 384 15.09 -12.02 -1.11
CA VAL A 384 15.26 -10.56 -0.95
C VAL A 384 13.89 -9.97 -0.72
N TYR A 385 13.70 -9.35 0.41
CA TYR A 385 12.44 -8.71 0.77
C TYR A 385 12.42 -7.25 0.30
N LEU A 386 11.24 -6.75 -0.08
CA LEU A 386 11.00 -5.35 -0.40
C LEU A 386 9.85 -4.84 0.45
N GLU A 387 10.11 -3.78 1.20
CA GLU A 387 9.12 -3.05 1.99
C GLU A 387 8.89 -1.66 1.39
N ILE A 388 7.63 -1.31 1.18
CA ILE A 388 7.21 -0.01 0.66
C ILE A 388 6.75 0.85 1.82
N VAL A 389 7.40 1.99 2.02
CA VAL A 389 7.10 2.91 3.11
C VAL A 389 6.36 4.12 2.56
N GLY A 390 5.12 4.33 3.01
CA GLY A 390 4.28 5.45 2.64
C GLY A 390 4.70 6.72 3.38
N PHE A 391 4.11 7.00 4.55
CA PHE A 391 4.55 8.09 5.42
C PHE A 391 5.77 7.68 6.24
N TRP A 392 6.73 8.59 6.40
CA TRP A 392 7.93 8.30 7.16
C TRP A 392 8.63 9.55 7.70
N THR A 393 9.33 9.36 8.83
CA THR A 393 10.32 10.28 9.37
C THR A 393 11.70 9.63 9.33
N LYS A 394 12.76 10.42 9.49
CA LYS A 394 14.12 9.87 9.57
C LYS A 394 14.24 8.85 10.71
N ASP A 395 13.71 9.17 11.89
CA ASP A 395 13.76 8.30 13.07
C ASP A 395 12.95 7.01 12.89
N TYR A 396 11.79 7.09 12.27
CA TYR A 396 11.01 5.89 11.94
C TYR A 396 11.78 4.96 11.01
N LEU A 397 12.34 5.52 9.92
CA LEU A 397 13.08 4.73 8.95
C LEU A 397 14.35 4.11 9.56
N LYS A 398 15.08 4.87 10.41
CA LYS A 398 16.24 4.38 11.14
C LYS A 398 15.88 3.21 12.08
N ARG A 399 14.86 3.38 12.92
CA ARG A 399 14.36 2.32 13.82
C ARG A 399 13.90 1.07 13.05
N LYS A 400 13.23 1.27 11.91
CA LYS A 400 12.79 0.17 11.06
C LYS A 400 13.96 -0.59 10.48
N LEU A 401 14.98 0.11 10.00
CA LEU A 401 16.21 -0.48 9.44
C LEU A 401 17.06 -1.20 10.50
N GLU A 402 17.20 -0.63 11.69
CA GLU A 402 17.94 -1.26 12.81
C GLU A 402 17.28 -2.59 13.21
N LYS A 403 15.96 -2.60 13.41
CA LYS A 403 15.21 -3.82 13.72
C LYS A 403 15.34 -4.91 12.66
N ILE A 404 15.44 -4.52 11.40
CA ILE A 404 15.56 -5.46 10.28
C ILE A 404 16.99 -5.97 10.13
N LYS A 405 18.01 -5.13 10.43
CA LYS A 405 19.41 -5.61 10.49
C LYS A 405 19.58 -6.71 11.53
N ASP A 406 18.98 -6.54 12.70
CA ASP A 406 19.01 -7.55 13.76
C ASP A 406 18.37 -8.88 13.29
N LEU A 407 17.32 -8.79 12.44
CA LEU A 407 16.71 -9.95 11.78
C LEU A 407 17.66 -10.68 10.84
N LEU A 408 18.39 -9.94 10.03
CA LEU A 408 19.25 -10.48 9.00
C LEU A 408 20.52 -11.12 9.60
N THR A 409 21.06 -10.54 10.69
CA THR A 409 22.25 -11.04 11.37
C THR A 409 21.98 -12.34 12.13
N MET A 410 20.78 -12.54 12.67
CA MET A 410 20.43 -13.74 13.43
C MET A 410 20.08 -14.95 12.54
N ASN A 411 19.59 -14.72 11.32
CA ASN A 411 19.31 -15.78 10.35
C ASN A 411 20.54 -16.22 9.53
N SER A 412 21.70 -15.61 9.74
CA SER A 412 22.94 -15.93 9.04
C SER A 412 23.58 -17.29 9.43
N GLY A 413 22.92 -18.08 10.27
CA GLY A 413 23.26 -19.50 10.50
C GLY A 413 22.91 -20.45 9.36
N THR A 414 22.07 -20.02 8.40
CA THR A 414 21.86 -20.71 7.14
C THR A 414 22.63 -19.98 6.05
N SER A 415 23.47 -20.68 5.32
CA SER A 415 24.36 -20.18 4.26
C SER A 415 23.67 -19.49 3.08
N LEU A 416 22.37 -19.31 3.11
CA LEU A 416 21.53 -18.64 2.12
C LEU A 416 21.07 -17.28 2.69
N GLY A 417 21.64 -16.20 2.16
CA GLY A 417 21.42 -14.83 2.64
C GLY A 417 19.96 -14.38 2.49
N THR A 418 19.42 -13.83 3.57
CA THR A 418 18.17 -13.06 3.55
C THR A 418 18.54 -11.58 3.53
N ASP A 419 17.98 -10.81 2.61
CA ASP A 419 18.29 -9.39 2.46
C ASP A 419 17.01 -8.55 2.35
N LEU A 420 17.10 -7.23 2.59
CA LEU A 420 15.97 -6.35 2.57
C LEU A 420 16.25 -5.05 1.82
N LEU A 421 15.30 -4.65 0.99
CA LEU A 421 15.21 -3.35 0.34
C LEU A 421 14.05 -2.56 0.94
N ILE A 422 14.22 -1.26 1.12
CA ILE A 422 13.16 -0.34 1.52
C ILE A 422 12.95 0.68 0.41
N ALA A 423 11.71 0.79 -0.07
CA ALA A 423 11.28 1.84 -0.97
C ALA A 423 10.49 2.89 -0.18
N ALA A 424 11.00 4.14 -0.08
CA ALA A 424 10.38 5.21 0.67
C ALA A 424 9.87 6.33 -0.23
N ASN A 425 8.60 6.71 -0.03
CA ASN A 425 7.95 7.77 -0.80
C ASN A 425 8.40 9.15 -0.32
N MET A 426 9.06 9.91 -1.20
CA MET A 426 9.55 11.25 -0.92
C MET A 426 8.45 12.30 -0.77
N ASP A 427 7.30 12.08 -1.42
CA ASP A 427 6.17 13.01 -1.37
C ASP A 427 5.47 12.97 0.01
N ASN A 428 5.67 11.90 0.76
CA ASN A 428 5.10 11.65 2.08
C ASN A 428 6.15 11.72 3.22
N TYR A 429 7.32 12.28 2.93
CA TYR A 429 8.31 12.55 3.97
C TYR A 429 7.82 13.61 4.95
N ILE A 430 7.93 13.33 6.24
CA ILE A 430 7.55 14.23 7.31
C ILE A 430 8.82 14.77 7.94
N SER A 431 9.10 16.06 7.75
CA SER A 431 10.25 16.74 8.31
C SER A 431 9.99 17.08 9.79
N GLU A 432 10.90 16.71 10.68
CA GLU A 432 10.79 17.00 12.12
C GLU A 432 11.15 18.46 12.46
N ASN A 433 12.04 19.10 11.70
CA ASN A 433 12.55 20.45 11.96
C ASN A 433 12.45 21.44 10.78
N GLY A 434 11.70 21.10 9.73
CA GLY A 434 11.63 21.95 8.54
C GLY A 434 12.81 21.78 7.60
N ASP A 435 13.72 20.85 7.90
CA ASP A 435 14.91 20.62 7.09
C ASP A 435 14.54 19.92 5.78
N LYS A 436 15.12 20.42 4.68
CA LYS A 436 15.23 19.63 3.45
C LYS A 436 15.97 18.35 3.82
N ILE A 437 15.65 17.24 3.14
CA ILE A 437 16.35 15.97 3.34
C ILE A 437 17.85 16.23 3.18
N MET A 438 18.51 16.56 4.28
CA MET A 438 19.97 16.52 4.31
C MET A 438 20.35 15.04 4.44
N VAL A 439 21.19 14.60 3.53
CA VAL A 439 21.72 13.25 3.48
C VAL A 439 22.71 13.11 4.63
N ASP A 440 22.22 12.82 5.83
CA ASP A 440 23.06 12.51 6.98
C ASP A 440 23.93 11.28 6.69
N SER A 441 25.04 11.15 7.40
CA SER A 441 26.00 10.05 7.20
C SER A 441 25.37 8.65 7.24
N ILE A 442 24.30 8.46 8.01
CA ILE A 442 23.54 7.20 8.09
C ILE A 442 22.71 6.98 6.82
N PHE A 443 22.02 8.01 6.34
CA PHE A 443 21.27 7.97 5.07
C PHE A 443 22.20 7.72 3.89
N SER A 444 23.37 8.36 3.89
CA SER A 444 24.41 8.15 2.86
C SER A 444 24.87 6.70 2.85
N LYS A 445 25.09 6.09 4.03
CA LYS A 445 25.47 4.67 4.16
C LYS A 445 24.37 3.73 3.66
N LEU A 446 23.10 4.04 3.91
CA LEU A 446 21.96 3.21 3.49
C LEU A 446 21.73 3.30 1.99
N ILE A 447 21.87 4.49 1.41
CA ILE A 447 21.83 4.69 -0.05
C ILE A 447 23.06 4.05 -0.70
N ALA A 448 24.25 4.24 -0.12
CA ALA A 448 25.48 3.60 -0.59
C ALA A 448 25.44 2.08 -0.46
N GLY A 449 24.83 1.55 0.62
CA GLY A 449 24.54 0.12 0.82
C GLY A 449 23.48 -0.44 -0.09
N LYS A 450 22.83 0.38 -0.94
CA LYS A 450 21.77 0.01 -1.89
C LYS A 450 20.50 -0.57 -1.24
N HIS A 451 20.32 -0.42 0.07
CA HIS A 451 19.15 -0.94 0.79
C HIS A 451 17.96 0.03 0.81
N LEU A 452 18.17 1.31 0.53
CA LEU A 452 17.15 2.35 0.50
C LEU A 452 16.96 2.89 -0.92
N ILE A 453 15.71 2.83 -1.39
CA ILE A 453 15.27 3.34 -2.69
C ILE A 453 14.28 4.46 -2.44
N LEU A 454 14.61 5.68 -2.86
CA LEU A 454 13.73 6.82 -2.75
C LEU A 454 12.92 6.98 -4.04
N TYR A 455 11.60 7.21 -3.93
CA TYR A 455 10.73 7.37 -5.09
C TYR A 455 9.74 8.52 -4.92
N LYS A 456 9.16 8.98 -6.03
CA LYS A 456 8.14 10.05 -6.09
C LYS A 456 6.99 9.64 -7.01
N LYS A 457 5.86 10.33 -6.90
CA LYS A 457 4.68 10.17 -7.78
C LYS A 457 4.22 8.71 -7.89
N ASP A 458 4.27 7.99 -6.78
CA ASP A 458 3.84 6.58 -6.69
C ASP A 458 4.49 5.64 -7.73
N GLN A 459 5.74 5.94 -8.13
CA GLN A 459 6.51 5.14 -9.08
C GLN A 459 7.84 4.71 -8.47
N ILE A 460 7.94 3.43 -8.12
CA ILE A 460 9.18 2.83 -7.64
C ILE A 460 10.11 2.59 -8.84
N PRO A 461 11.36 3.09 -8.81
CA PRO A 461 12.31 2.88 -9.90
C PRO A 461 12.82 1.44 -9.91
N PHE A 462 12.70 0.76 -11.05
CA PHE A 462 13.14 -0.63 -11.22
C PHE A 462 14.65 -0.79 -11.35
N GLY A 463 15.32 0.19 -11.93
CA GLY A 463 16.76 0.13 -12.20
C GLY A 463 17.60 -0.27 -10.98
N PRO A 464 17.45 0.40 -9.82
CA PRO A 464 18.15 0.04 -8.60
C PRO A 464 17.86 -1.37 -8.11
N ILE A 465 16.59 -1.82 -8.19
CA ILE A 465 16.17 -3.15 -7.75
C ILE A 465 16.79 -4.23 -8.64
N ILE A 466 16.63 -4.10 -9.95
CA ILE A 466 17.16 -5.06 -10.91
C ILE A 466 18.69 -5.15 -10.80
N LYS A 467 19.37 -4.01 -10.63
CA LYS A 467 20.81 -3.98 -10.42
C LYS A 467 21.21 -4.73 -9.15
N TYR A 468 20.47 -4.49 -8.05
CA TYR A 468 20.72 -5.17 -6.78
C TYR A 468 20.53 -6.69 -6.90
N LEU A 469 19.43 -7.14 -7.52
CA LEU A 469 19.17 -8.56 -7.74
C LEU A 469 20.24 -9.21 -8.63
N LYS A 470 20.71 -8.52 -9.68
CA LYS A 470 21.82 -8.99 -10.52
C LYS A 470 23.15 -9.07 -9.77
N ASP A 471 23.42 -8.12 -8.86
CA ASP A 471 24.63 -8.15 -8.02
C ASP A 471 24.61 -9.40 -7.09
N ILE A 472 23.43 -9.74 -6.53
CA ILE A 472 23.24 -10.96 -5.72
C ILE A 472 23.41 -12.23 -6.58
N ASP A 473 22.75 -12.30 -7.74
CA ASP A 473 22.93 -13.41 -8.67
C ASP A 473 24.42 -13.65 -8.99
N SER A 474 25.13 -12.57 -9.32
CA SER A 474 26.54 -12.65 -9.68
C SER A 474 27.42 -13.14 -8.53
N LYS A 475 27.15 -12.70 -7.30
CA LYS A 475 27.85 -13.17 -6.10
C LYS A 475 27.57 -14.66 -5.87
N PHE A 476 26.30 -15.06 -5.86
CA PHE A 476 25.90 -16.44 -5.64
C PHE A 476 26.50 -17.39 -6.67
N ILE A 477 26.41 -17.04 -7.97
CA ILE A 477 27.02 -17.83 -9.06
C ILE A 477 28.54 -17.92 -8.89
N ASN A 478 29.21 -16.85 -8.45
CA ASN A 478 30.64 -16.87 -8.17
C ASN A 478 30.99 -17.83 -7.03
N ASP A 479 30.30 -17.70 -5.89
CA ASP A 479 30.56 -18.50 -4.69
C ASP A 479 30.35 -20.01 -5.00
N ILE A 480 29.25 -20.35 -5.67
CA ILE A 480 28.98 -21.74 -6.10
C ILE A 480 30.03 -22.20 -7.10
N SER A 481 30.42 -21.34 -8.05
CA SER A 481 31.46 -21.73 -9.06
C SER A 481 32.81 -22.05 -8.41
N ILE A 482 33.19 -21.30 -7.37
CA ILE A 482 34.43 -21.54 -6.62
C ILE A 482 34.33 -22.85 -5.83
N ASN A 483 33.24 -23.00 -5.06
CA ASN A 483 33.08 -24.17 -4.17
C ASN A 483 32.86 -25.48 -4.89
N SER A 484 32.26 -25.46 -6.10
CA SER A 484 31.93 -26.65 -6.87
C SER A 484 32.90 -26.93 -8.02
N HIS A 485 33.96 -26.13 -8.16
CA HIS A 485 34.88 -26.19 -9.29
C HIS A 485 35.45 -27.60 -9.52
N ASP A 486 36.04 -28.21 -8.48
CA ASP A 486 36.71 -29.49 -8.57
C ASP A 486 35.73 -30.64 -8.82
N MET A 487 34.57 -30.60 -8.23
CA MET A 487 33.50 -31.57 -8.39
C MET A 487 32.98 -31.57 -9.83
N ILE A 488 32.65 -30.42 -10.36
CA ILE A 488 32.11 -30.26 -11.71
C ILE A 488 33.16 -30.57 -12.76
N SER A 489 34.43 -30.20 -12.53
CA SER A 489 35.52 -30.52 -13.45
C SER A 489 35.71 -32.03 -13.60
N LYS A 490 35.65 -32.80 -12.51
CA LYS A 490 35.70 -34.27 -12.54
C LYS A 490 34.49 -34.87 -13.24
N GLU A 491 33.30 -34.36 -12.98
CA GLU A 491 32.08 -34.84 -13.63
C GLU A 491 32.14 -34.62 -15.16
N LEU A 492 32.55 -33.42 -15.58
CA LEU A 492 32.77 -33.11 -17.00
C LEU A 492 33.77 -34.05 -17.66
N GLU A 493 34.91 -34.31 -17.00
CA GLU A 493 35.90 -35.25 -17.52
C GLU A 493 35.33 -36.67 -17.68
N THR A 494 34.48 -37.12 -16.75
CA THR A 494 33.81 -38.41 -16.80
C THR A 494 32.83 -38.47 -17.97
N GLN A 495 31.97 -37.47 -18.09
CA GLN A 495 30.99 -37.40 -19.17
C GLN A 495 31.64 -37.27 -20.55
N ILE A 496 32.76 -36.53 -20.67
CA ILE A 496 33.53 -36.46 -21.92
C ILE A 496 34.09 -37.82 -22.32
N ARG A 497 34.47 -38.67 -21.35
CA ARG A 497 34.98 -40.01 -21.62
C ARG A 497 33.90 -41.01 -22.01
N GLU A 498 32.74 -40.92 -21.38
CA GLU A 498 31.67 -41.93 -21.48
C GLU A 498 30.64 -41.59 -22.57
N ASN A 499 30.57 -40.33 -23.05
CA ASN A 499 29.55 -39.90 -23.99
C ASN A 499 29.90 -40.25 -25.45
N GLU A 500 29.31 -41.31 -25.95
CA GLU A 500 29.46 -41.78 -27.35
C GLU A 500 28.94 -40.75 -28.37
N ASN A 501 27.92 -39.99 -28.03
CA ASN A 501 27.28 -38.99 -28.92
C ASN A 501 28.07 -37.70 -29.06
N LYS A 502 29.11 -37.49 -28.24
CA LYS A 502 29.94 -36.27 -28.23
C LYS A 502 29.17 -34.94 -28.03
N VAL A 503 27.96 -35.01 -27.43
CA VAL A 503 27.12 -33.89 -27.04
C VAL A 503 26.75 -34.04 -25.58
N ILE A 504 27.04 -33.02 -24.75
CA ILE A 504 26.75 -33.02 -23.30
C ILE A 504 25.78 -31.91 -22.98
N PHE A 505 24.69 -32.25 -22.27
CA PHE A 505 23.69 -31.28 -21.81
C PHE A 505 24.02 -30.82 -20.39
N LEU A 506 24.41 -29.56 -20.25
CA LEU A 506 24.88 -29.00 -18.97
C LEU A 506 23.80 -28.95 -17.88
N LYS A 507 22.53 -28.96 -18.28
CA LYS A 507 21.43 -29.00 -17.34
C LYS A 507 21.38 -30.31 -16.56
N GLU A 508 21.75 -31.44 -17.16
CA GLU A 508 21.85 -32.73 -16.46
C GLU A 508 22.89 -32.69 -15.35
N ILE A 509 24.04 -32.06 -15.60
CA ILE A 509 25.07 -31.83 -14.58
C ILE A 509 24.57 -30.91 -13.49
N SER A 510 23.88 -29.83 -13.88
CA SER A 510 23.25 -28.88 -12.98
C SER A 510 22.24 -29.54 -12.05
N ASP A 511 21.32 -30.35 -12.62
CA ASP A 511 20.27 -31.05 -11.89
C ASP A 511 20.83 -32.12 -10.96
N LYS A 512 21.84 -32.91 -11.44
CA LYS A 512 22.51 -33.95 -10.66
C LYS A 512 23.19 -33.40 -9.40
N HIS A 513 23.79 -32.24 -9.50
CA HIS A 513 24.52 -31.60 -8.39
C HIS A 513 23.75 -30.52 -7.69
N ASN A 514 22.51 -30.27 -8.09
CA ASN A 514 21.62 -29.23 -7.54
C ASN A 514 22.27 -27.82 -7.48
N ILE A 515 22.93 -27.42 -8.57
CA ILE A 515 23.60 -26.14 -8.73
C ILE A 515 23.06 -25.41 -9.97
N PRO A 516 23.06 -24.05 -10.01
CA PRO A 516 22.61 -23.29 -11.17
C PRO A 516 23.44 -23.62 -12.42
N VAL A 517 22.78 -23.73 -13.59
CA VAL A 517 23.44 -23.94 -14.88
C VAL A 517 24.46 -22.84 -15.18
N GLU A 518 24.14 -21.59 -14.77
CA GLU A 518 25.03 -20.45 -14.92
C GLU A 518 26.36 -20.63 -14.17
N SER A 519 26.34 -21.33 -13.02
CA SER A 519 27.56 -21.66 -12.28
C SER A 519 28.39 -22.72 -13.02
N VAL A 520 27.75 -23.73 -13.63
CA VAL A 520 28.40 -24.73 -14.47
C VAL A 520 29.05 -24.07 -15.68
N LEU A 521 28.30 -23.21 -16.38
CA LEU A 521 28.78 -22.40 -17.51
C LEU A 521 30.00 -21.56 -17.15
N LYS A 522 29.99 -20.96 -15.95
CA LYS A 522 31.11 -20.16 -15.48
C LYS A 522 32.37 -21.00 -15.22
N ILE A 523 32.21 -22.18 -14.60
CA ILE A 523 33.31 -23.11 -14.38
C ILE A 523 33.93 -23.53 -15.73
N ILE A 524 33.10 -23.88 -16.70
CA ILE A 524 33.57 -24.28 -18.02
C ILE A 524 34.36 -23.16 -18.72
N ARG A 525 33.83 -21.95 -18.72
CA ARG A 525 34.50 -20.78 -19.27
C ARG A 525 35.85 -20.51 -18.58
N ASN A 526 35.92 -20.65 -17.28
CA ASN A 526 37.17 -20.50 -16.53
C ASN A 526 38.18 -21.60 -16.89
N LEU A 527 37.74 -22.85 -17.03
CA LEU A 527 38.58 -23.95 -17.47
C LEU A 527 39.13 -23.74 -18.88
N GLN A 528 38.36 -23.17 -19.78
CA GLN A 528 38.79 -22.82 -21.14
C GLN A 528 39.80 -21.65 -21.16
N LEU A 529 39.66 -20.64 -20.29
CA LEU A 529 40.54 -19.47 -20.17
C LEU A 529 41.89 -19.82 -19.48
N ILE A 530 41.88 -20.65 -18.46
CA ILE A 530 43.08 -21.00 -17.70
C ILE A 530 44.05 -21.80 -18.58
N ASN A 531 43.56 -22.52 -19.59
CA ASN A 531 44.38 -23.28 -20.51
C ASN A 531 45.25 -22.46 -21.46
N ASP A 532 45.01 -21.15 -21.56
CA ASP A 532 45.82 -20.26 -22.41
C ASP A 532 47.11 -19.74 -21.75
N ASN A 533 47.25 -19.81 -20.40
CA ASN A 533 48.33 -19.07 -19.70
C ASN A 533 49.26 -19.85 -18.74
N ALA A 534 49.00 -21.08 -18.34
CA ALA A 534 49.99 -21.81 -17.49
C ALA A 534 49.68 -23.31 -17.31
N THR A 535 50.75 -24.10 -17.38
CA THR A 535 50.89 -25.49 -16.99
C THR A 535 50.40 -26.57 -17.94
N LYS A 536 51.36 -27.15 -18.61
CA LYS A 536 51.32 -28.45 -19.29
C LYS A 536 51.00 -29.54 -18.28
N VAL A 537 49.79 -29.91 -18.03
CA VAL A 537 49.38 -31.29 -17.62
C VAL A 537 47.86 -31.31 -17.41
N ARG A 538 47.17 -32.15 -18.15
CA ARG A 538 45.84 -32.76 -17.96
C ARG A 538 44.55 -32.12 -18.49
N THR A 539 44.51 -30.92 -19.04
CA THR A 539 43.23 -30.30 -19.46
C THR A 539 43.09 -30.03 -20.96
N ASN A 540 43.92 -30.65 -21.81
CA ASN A 540 43.87 -30.48 -23.27
C ASN A 540 42.55 -30.92 -23.95
N ARG A 541 41.70 -31.71 -23.26
CA ARG A 541 40.48 -32.25 -23.87
C ARG A 541 39.30 -31.26 -23.96
N LEU A 542 39.22 -30.24 -23.11
CA LEU A 542 38.14 -29.24 -23.19
C LEU A 542 38.30 -28.26 -24.36
N LYS A 543 39.50 -28.10 -24.92
CA LYS A 543 39.73 -27.33 -26.16
C LYS A 543 39.15 -28.03 -27.41
N GLU A 544 38.83 -29.30 -27.29
CA GLU A 544 38.23 -30.11 -28.35
C GLU A 544 36.69 -29.99 -28.36
N PHE A 545 36.10 -29.10 -27.53
CA PHE A 545 34.67 -28.93 -27.40
C PHE A 545 34.24 -27.46 -27.57
N LEU A 546 33.15 -27.28 -28.27
CA LEU A 546 32.48 -26.00 -28.47
C LEU A 546 31.31 -25.85 -27.49
N LEU A 547 31.28 -24.75 -26.73
CA LEU A 547 30.16 -24.38 -25.87
C LEU A 547 29.09 -23.64 -26.70
N VAL A 548 27.88 -24.18 -26.75
CA VAL A 548 26.72 -23.61 -27.46
C VAL A 548 25.54 -23.63 -26.52
N ASP A 549 25.14 -22.45 -26.04
CA ASP A 549 24.11 -22.27 -25.02
C ASP A 549 24.37 -23.19 -23.80
N ASN A 550 23.49 -24.13 -23.54
CA ASN A 550 23.59 -25.10 -22.43
C ASN A 550 24.14 -26.45 -22.86
N TYR A 551 24.83 -26.52 -23.99
CA TYR A 551 25.40 -27.72 -24.55
C TYR A 551 26.90 -27.60 -24.83
N ILE A 552 27.62 -28.68 -24.61
CA ILE A 552 29.00 -28.82 -25.06
C ILE A 552 29.01 -29.85 -26.17
N ILE A 553 29.57 -29.48 -27.33
CA ILE A 553 29.63 -30.34 -28.53
C ILE A 553 31.10 -30.55 -28.90
N SER A 554 31.53 -31.78 -29.16
CA SER A 554 32.92 -32.04 -29.55
C SER A 554 33.21 -31.49 -30.94
N ASN A 555 34.41 -30.95 -31.13
CA ASN A 555 34.88 -30.48 -32.44
C ASN A 555 34.95 -31.62 -33.48
N ASP A 556 35.20 -32.86 -33.04
CA ASP A 556 35.16 -34.04 -33.93
C ASP A 556 33.76 -34.22 -34.52
N LYS A 557 32.72 -34.12 -33.70
CA LYS A 557 31.32 -34.19 -34.16
C LYS A 557 30.99 -33.05 -35.12
N ILE A 558 31.46 -31.86 -34.82
CA ILE A 558 31.27 -30.68 -35.69
C ILE A 558 31.95 -30.92 -37.04
N ASN A 559 33.20 -31.38 -37.03
CA ASN A 559 33.98 -31.66 -38.26
C ASN A 559 33.35 -32.79 -39.09
N GLU A 560 32.75 -33.79 -38.44
CA GLU A 560 32.02 -34.87 -39.11
C GLU A 560 30.78 -34.34 -39.87
N LEU A 561 30.08 -33.37 -39.30
CA LEU A 561 28.84 -32.82 -39.86
C LEU A 561 29.06 -31.71 -40.90
N LEU A 562 30.19 -31.00 -40.85
CA LEU A 562 30.51 -29.87 -41.73
C LEU A 562 30.40 -30.18 -43.23
N PRO A 563 30.92 -31.31 -43.78
CA PRO A 563 30.91 -31.57 -45.21
C PRO A 563 29.50 -31.72 -45.79
N GLU A 564 28.58 -32.30 -45.02
CA GLU A 564 27.19 -32.48 -45.45
C GLU A 564 26.38 -31.19 -45.25
N LEU A 565 26.61 -30.45 -44.14
CA LEU A 565 25.97 -29.15 -43.88
C LEU A 565 26.31 -28.13 -44.98
N ASP A 566 27.52 -28.18 -45.55
CA ASP A 566 27.99 -27.30 -46.61
C ASP A 566 27.17 -27.45 -47.93
N LYS A 567 26.54 -28.60 -48.11
CA LYS A 567 25.65 -28.90 -49.26
C LYS A 567 24.24 -28.38 -49.06
N ILE A 568 23.84 -28.08 -47.83
CA ILE A 568 22.50 -27.68 -47.47
C ILE A 568 22.37 -26.15 -47.59
N ARG A 569 21.28 -25.67 -48.19
CA ARG A 569 21.03 -24.22 -48.39
C ARG A 569 19.89 -23.69 -47.54
N LYS A 570 18.90 -24.53 -47.23
CA LYS A 570 17.75 -24.11 -46.44
C LYS A 570 17.97 -24.40 -44.95
N LEU A 571 17.59 -23.46 -44.09
CA LEU A 571 17.71 -23.63 -42.63
C LEU A 571 16.87 -24.81 -42.12
N GLY A 572 15.64 -24.99 -42.65
CA GLY A 572 14.78 -26.11 -42.27
C GLY A 572 15.40 -27.48 -42.51
N ASP A 573 16.07 -27.66 -43.68
CA ASP A 573 16.77 -28.90 -44.02
C ASP A 573 18.01 -29.10 -43.12
N ALA A 574 18.70 -28.03 -42.78
CA ALA A 574 19.84 -28.06 -41.86
C ALA A 574 19.40 -28.46 -40.42
N ILE A 575 18.27 -27.92 -39.95
CA ILE A 575 17.68 -28.27 -38.64
C ILE A 575 17.36 -29.77 -38.61
N LYS A 576 16.70 -30.27 -39.65
CA LYS A 576 16.37 -31.70 -39.78
C LYS A 576 17.62 -32.58 -39.78
N PHE A 577 18.60 -32.25 -40.63
CA PHE A 577 19.88 -33.00 -40.74
C PHE A 577 20.62 -33.03 -39.41
N LEU A 578 20.78 -31.89 -38.74
CA LEU A 578 21.47 -31.81 -37.45
C LEU A 578 20.72 -32.54 -36.35
N GLY A 579 19.37 -32.47 -36.33
CA GLY A 579 18.53 -33.21 -35.40
C GLY A 579 18.66 -34.75 -35.58
N GLU A 580 18.65 -35.25 -36.81
CA GLU A 580 18.88 -36.68 -37.15
C GLU A 580 20.26 -37.16 -36.69
N ASN A 581 21.22 -36.25 -36.54
CA ASN A 581 22.57 -36.53 -36.03
C ASN A 581 22.74 -36.27 -34.52
N ASN A 582 21.64 -36.28 -33.75
CA ASN A 582 21.62 -36.12 -32.30
C ASN A 582 22.08 -34.71 -31.81
N ILE A 583 21.95 -33.68 -32.62
CA ILE A 583 22.11 -32.29 -32.16
C ILE A 583 20.75 -31.75 -31.71
N PRO A 584 20.60 -31.29 -30.46
CA PRO A 584 19.33 -30.75 -29.95
C PRO A 584 18.86 -29.55 -30.75
N GLU A 585 17.57 -29.52 -31.12
CA GLU A 585 16.98 -28.46 -31.96
C GLU A 585 17.16 -27.06 -31.35
N GLU A 586 17.12 -26.98 -30.03
CA GLU A 586 17.23 -25.73 -29.26
C GLU A 586 18.56 -24.98 -29.49
N CYS A 587 19.66 -25.74 -29.75
CA CYS A 587 20.97 -25.14 -29.95
C CYS A 587 21.36 -24.98 -31.42
N ILE A 588 20.63 -25.57 -32.38
CA ILE A 588 21.02 -25.60 -33.79
C ILE A 588 21.22 -24.20 -34.38
N THR A 589 20.27 -23.29 -34.14
CA THR A 589 20.37 -21.91 -34.67
C THR A 589 21.55 -21.11 -34.11
N LEU A 590 22.03 -21.47 -32.91
CA LEU A 590 23.21 -20.89 -32.28
C LEU A 590 24.50 -21.61 -32.67
N LEU A 591 24.39 -22.87 -33.06
CA LEU A 591 25.51 -23.70 -33.50
C LEU A 591 25.97 -23.35 -34.94
N ILE A 592 25.00 -23.19 -35.86
CA ILE A 592 25.27 -22.93 -37.28
C ILE A 592 26.24 -21.74 -37.49
N PRO A 593 26.08 -20.57 -36.84
CA PRO A 593 27.02 -19.46 -36.94
C PRO A 593 28.42 -19.84 -36.41
N LYS A 594 28.50 -20.66 -35.36
CA LYS A 594 29.78 -21.10 -34.80
C LYS A 594 30.50 -22.14 -35.66
N MET A 595 29.77 -22.80 -36.55
CA MET A 595 30.31 -23.70 -37.58
C MET A 595 30.78 -22.96 -38.84
N GLY A 596 30.72 -21.60 -38.85
CA GLY A 596 31.18 -20.75 -39.94
C GLY A 596 30.15 -20.47 -41.03
N PHE A 597 28.86 -20.60 -40.71
CA PHE A 597 27.77 -20.26 -41.61
C PHE A 597 27.02 -19.00 -41.12
N GLU A 598 26.39 -18.28 -42.01
CA GLU A 598 25.49 -17.19 -41.72
C GLU A 598 24.05 -17.63 -42.04
N ILE A 599 23.12 -17.27 -41.15
CA ILE A 599 21.70 -17.47 -41.35
C ILE A 599 21.07 -16.18 -41.89
N VAL A 600 20.58 -16.24 -43.12
CA VAL A 600 19.88 -15.12 -43.77
C VAL A 600 18.38 -15.36 -43.67
N TRP A 601 17.70 -14.56 -42.87
CA TRP A 601 16.27 -14.66 -42.65
C TRP A 601 15.46 -13.92 -43.74
N ASN A 602 14.66 -14.67 -44.49
CA ASN A 602 13.71 -14.14 -45.46
C ASN A 602 12.27 -14.22 -44.92
N GLY A 603 11.99 -13.50 -43.82
CA GLY A 603 10.73 -13.55 -43.08
C GLY A 603 10.87 -14.25 -41.71
N ILE A 604 9.74 -14.60 -41.09
CA ILE A 604 9.70 -15.18 -39.73
C ILE A 604 9.80 -16.71 -39.72
N ASP A 605 9.53 -17.37 -40.88
CA ASP A 605 9.52 -18.82 -41.01
C ASP A 605 10.93 -19.37 -41.30
N SER A 606 11.35 -20.36 -40.51
CA SER A 606 12.63 -21.07 -40.69
C SER A 606 12.75 -21.74 -42.04
N ASN A 607 11.62 -22.13 -42.67
CA ASN A 607 11.62 -22.74 -44.01
C ASN A 607 12.04 -21.77 -45.13
N ASN A 608 11.92 -20.47 -44.88
CA ASN A 608 12.31 -19.43 -45.82
C ASN A 608 13.72 -18.86 -45.56
N ALA A 609 14.33 -19.24 -44.43
CA ALA A 609 15.67 -18.84 -44.10
C ALA A 609 16.72 -19.70 -44.85
N ILE A 610 17.83 -19.07 -45.26
CA ILE A 610 18.92 -19.67 -46.01
C ILE A 610 20.19 -19.70 -45.14
N ILE A 611 20.98 -20.76 -45.25
CA ILE A 611 22.34 -20.82 -44.67
C ILE A 611 23.36 -20.66 -45.78
N GLN A 612 24.40 -19.87 -45.53
CA GLN A 612 25.53 -19.67 -46.44
C GLN A 612 26.84 -19.57 -45.65
N ARG A 613 27.95 -19.97 -46.24
CA ARG A 613 29.25 -19.81 -45.60
C ARG A 613 29.58 -18.37 -45.35
N GLN A 614 30.06 -18.05 -44.15
CA GLN A 614 30.60 -16.73 -43.86
C GLN A 614 31.81 -16.46 -44.74
N LEU A 615 31.76 -15.45 -45.57
CA LEU A 615 32.93 -14.92 -46.30
C LEU A 615 33.86 -14.29 -45.26
N ILE A 616 34.96 -14.92 -44.94
CA ILE A 616 36.04 -14.33 -44.16
C ILE A 616 36.51 -13.11 -44.93
N LYS A 617 36.08 -11.92 -44.50
CA LYS A 617 36.70 -10.66 -44.97
C LYS A 617 38.12 -10.66 -44.42
N GLY A 618 39.08 -10.89 -45.30
CA GLY A 618 40.51 -10.84 -45.03
C GLY A 618 40.97 -9.45 -44.51
#